data_564ad9ed3163ffe70d6af7b53a820525
#
_entry.id   564ad9ed3163ffe70d6af7b53a820525
#
_cell.length_a   1.000
_cell.length_b   1.000
_cell.length_c   1.000
_cell.angle_alpha   90.00
_cell.angle_beta   90.00
_cell.angle_gamma   90.00
#
_symmetry.space_group_name_H-M   'P 1'
#
loop_
_entity.id
_entity.type
_entity.pdbx_description
1 polymer ?
#
loop_
_entity_poly.entity_id
_entity_poly.type
_entity_poly.pdbx_seq_one_letter_code
_entity_poly.pdbx_strand_id
1 'polypeptide(L)'
;MEKVMQVEKIDNYSEQIVKRKMTPSKFTALVVSIAGIVVLIGLSVYLSGYFNWLVPVALLFLGLGIYFSVILIKNSGIEYEYTCVIGEMRIDKIKGKSKRKRISVFDVKAIDDIGKYIDPKTGNKNIDKSKQDLILTAAEDIDRADTYYVLIHDKIRQKHALLFFTPNERTLSMIQPYLSIELKKKFLKMKHDDEIAAQTTKSESK
;
A
#
# COMPACT_ATOMS: atom_id res chain seq x y z
N MET A 1 -28.49 -39.48 -13.95
CA MET A 1 -28.24 -38.06 -13.66
C MET A 1 -26.89 -37.96 -12.97
N GLU A 2 -25.87 -37.73 -13.77
CA GLU A 2 -24.48 -37.64 -13.31
C GLU A 2 -24.24 -36.21 -12.87
N LYS A 3 -24.07 -36.01 -11.56
CA LYS A 3 -23.75 -34.71 -10.95
C LYS A 3 -22.26 -34.49 -11.19
N VAL A 4 -21.94 -33.80 -12.28
CA VAL A 4 -20.58 -33.35 -12.56
C VAL A 4 -20.15 -32.45 -11.39
N MET A 5 -19.33 -33.00 -10.48
CA MET A 5 -18.60 -32.18 -9.52
C MET A 5 -17.68 -31.27 -10.31
N GLN A 6 -18.03 -30.00 -10.41
CA GLN A 6 -17.07 -28.97 -10.83
C GLN A 6 -15.98 -28.95 -9.77
N VAL A 7 -14.85 -29.54 -10.10
CA VAL A 7 -13.62 -29.34 -9.35
C VAL A 7 -13.27 -27.87 -9.51
N GLU A 8 -13.54 -27.09 -8.49
CA GLU A 8 -13.11 -25.69 -8.39
C GLU A 8 -11.59 -25.69 -8.56
N LYS A 9 -11.13 -25.18 -9.70
CA LYS A 9 -9.71 -25.10 -10.03
C LYS A 9 -9.08 -24.19 -8.99
N ILE A 10 -8.44 -24.77 -7.97
CA ILE A 10 -7.71 -24.03 -6.96
C ILE A 10 -6.58 -23.30 -7.70
N ASP A 11 -6.79 -22.02 -7.92
CA ASP A 11 -5.79 -21.13 -8.50
C ASP A 11 -4.61 -21.08 -7.52
N ASN A 12 -3.51 -21.77 -7.84
CA ASN A 12 -2.33 -21.86 -6.96
C ASN A 12 -1.46 -20.60 -6.97
N TYR A 13 -1.87 -19.56 -7.71
CA TYR A 13 -1.12 -18.32 -7.89
C TYR A 13 -2.03 -17.09 -7.87
N SER A 14 -1.66 -16.11 -7.09
CA SER A 14 -2.27 -14.78 -7.11
C SER A 14 -1.19 -13.71 -7.08
N GLU A 15 -1.36 -12.70 -7.92
CA GLU A 15 -0.54 -11.49 -7.94
C GLU A 15 -1.45 -10.28 -7.86
N GLN A 16 -1.08 -9.34 -6.99
CA GLN A 16 -1.81 -8.09 -6.80
C GLN A 16 -0.80 -6.95 -6.68
N ILE A 17 -1.03 -5.88 -7.44
CA ILE A 17 -0.25 -4.64 -7.33
C ILE A 17 -1.10 -3.59 -6.61
N VAL A 18 -0.56 -3.06 -5.52
CA VAL A 18 -1.18 -2.01 -4.71
C VAL A 18 -0.34 -0.75 -4.76
N LYS A 19 -0.92 0.35 -5.22
CA LYS A 19 -0.24 1.65 -5.27
C LYS A 19 -0.37 2.34 -3.92
N ARG A 20 0.77 2.76 -3.36
CA ARG A 20 0.76 3.56 -2.13
C ARG A 20 0.20 4.94 -2.40
N LYS A 21 -0.77 5.35 -1.61
CA LYS A 21 -1.29 6.71 -1.64
C LYS A 21 -0.19 7.71 -1.26
N MET A 22 -0.09 8.80 -2.01
CA MET A 22 0.89 9.84 -1.71
C MET A 22 0.54 10.50 -0.38
N THR A 23 1.50 10.57 0.54
CA THR A 23 1.29 11.25 1.82
C THR A 23 0.98 12.73 1.57
N PRO A 24 -0.01 13.35 2.25
CA PRO A 24 -0.36 14.77 2.06
C PRO A 24 0.85 15.69 2.16
N SER A 25 1.76 15.44 3.10
CA SER A 25 3.01 16.18 3.27
C SER A 25 3.92 16.16 2.03
N LYS A 26 3.98 15.05 1.28
CA LYS A 26 4.76 14.98 0.04
C LYS A 26 4.07 15.70 -1.10
N PHE A 27 2.75 15.64 -1.14
CA PHE A 27 1.96 16.38 -2.12
C PHE A 27 2.11 17.88 -1.91
N THR A 28 1.97 18.39 -0.68
CA THR A 28 2.19 19.80 -0.37
C THR A 28 3.61 20.25 -0.66
N ALA A 29 4.63 19.46 -0.32
CA ALA A 29 6.03 19.75 -0.66
C ALA A 29 6.24 19.87 -2.18
N LEU A 30 5.59 19.01 -2.98
CA LEU A 30 5.65 19.08 -4.45
C LEU A 30 5.01 20.37 -4.96
N VAL A 31 3.80 20.70 -4.49
CA VAL A 31 3.09 21.93 -4.87
C VAL A 31 3.88 23.18 -4.51
N VAL A 32 4.42 23.24 -3.28
CA VAL A 32 5.24 24.38 -2.82
C VAL A 32 6.53 24.51 -3.66
N SER A 33 7.18 23.39 -4.00
CA SER A 33 8.39 23.43 -4.84
C SER A 33 8.09 23.95 -6.24
N ILE A 34 7.00 23.51 -6.87
CA ILE A 34 6.58 23.99 -8.19
C ILE A 34 6.23 25.48 -8.13
N ALA A 35 5.45 25.91 -7.14
CA ALA A 35 5.10 27.32 -6.94
C ALA A 35 6.35 28.19 -6.75
N GLY A 36 7.30 27.74 -5.94
CA GLY A 36 8.58 28.44 -5.73
C GLY A 36 9.39 28.61 -7.02
N ILE A 37 9.43 27.57 -7.88
CA ILE A 37 10.10 27.63 -9.17
C ILE A 37 9.43 28.66 -10.08
N VAL A 38 8.09 28.68 -10.15
CA VAL A 38 7.33 29.64 -10.96
C VAL A 38 7.59 31.07 -10.52
N VAL A 39 7.62 31.31 -9.20
CA VAL A 39 7.94 32.63 -8.64
C VAL A 39 9.37 33.08 -8.99
N LEU A 40 10.34 32.18 -8.87
CA LEU A 40 11.75 32.47 -9.21
C LEU A 40 11.91 32.79 -10.70
N ILE A 41 11.22 32.06 -11.59
CA ILE A 41 11.22 32.33 -13.03
C ILE A 41 10.61 33.71 -13.30
N GLY A 42 9.42 33.98 -12.74
CA GLY A 42 8.76 35.27 -12.91
C GLY A 42 9.61 36.46 -12.44
N LEU A 43 10.26 36.33 -11.28
CA LEU A 43 11.18 37.33 -10.74
C LEU A 43 12.41 37.52 -11.66
N SER A 44 12.98 36.41 -12.16
CA SER A 44 14.14 36.48 -13.05
C SER A 44 13.78 37.13 -14.39
N VAL A 45 12.61 36.87 -14.96
CA VAL A 45 12.12 37.51 -16.17
C VAL A 45 11.87 39.02 -15.93
N TYR A 46 11.27 39.41 -14.82
CA TYR A 46 11.06 40.80 -14.44
C TYR A 46 12.37 41.55 -14.33
N LEU A 47 13.35 41.00 -13.62
CA LEU A 47 14.66 41.61 -13.42
C LEU A 47 15.52 41.64 -14.69
N SER A 48 15.27 40.78 -15.67
CA SER A 48 15.98 40.77 -16.97
C SER A 48 15.78 42.04 -17.76
N GLY A 49 14.66 42.77 -17.54
CA GLY A 49 14.44 44.11 -18.09
C GLY A 49 15.48 45.15 -17.64
N TYR A 50 16.13 44.93 -16.50
CA TYR A 50 17.18 45.81 -15.97
C TYR A 50 18.59 45.25 -16.21
N PHE A 51 18.72 43.90 -16.24
CA PHE A 51 20.01 43.22 -16.33
C PHE A 51 19.95 42.06 -17.31
N ASN A 52 20.35 42.25 -18.56
CA ASN A 52 20.29 41.25 -19.64
C ASN A 52 21.04 39.93 -19.30
N TRP A 53 22.06 39.95 -18.43
CA TRP A 53 22.79 38.76 -18.02
C TRP A 53 21.94 37.78 -17.14
N LEU A 54 20.80 38.23 -16.60
CA LEU A 54 19.91 37.39 -15.83
C LEU A 54 19.09 36.40 -16.70
N VAL A 55 18.97 36.60 -17.99
CA VAL A 55 18.25 35.72 -18.90
C VAL A 55 18.81 34.27 -18.90
N PRO A 56 20.14 34.08 -19.09
CA PRO A 56 20.70 32.72 -19.02
C PRO A 56 20.58 32.09 -17.62
N VAL A 57 20.60 32.88 -16.56
CA VAL A 57 20.38 32.40 -15.20
C VAL A 57 18.95 31.91 -15.00
N ALA A 58 17.94 32.61 -15.53
CA ALA A 58 16.54 32.19 -15.49
C ALA A 58 16.34 30.86 -16.23
N LEU A 59 16.95 30.69 -17.41
CA LEU A 59 16.90 29.45 -18.19
C LEU A 59 17.53 28.26 -17.43
N LEU A 60 18.63 28.50 -16.72
CA LEU A 60 19.28 27.50 -15.89
C LEU A 60 18.37 27.05 -14.74
N PHE A 61 17.72 27.97 -14.01
CA PHE A 61 16.76 27.64 -12.95
C PHE A 61 15.53 26.93 -13.48
N LEU A 62 15.03 27.29 -14.68
CA LEU A 62 13.95 26.57 -15.34
C LEU A 62 14.34 25.12 -15.61
N GLY A 63 15.51 24.87 -16.19
CA GLY A 63 16.00 23.53 -16.49
C GLY A 63 16.18 22.68 -15.21
N LEU A 64 16.79 23.23 -14.17
CA LEU A 64 16.93 22.58 -12.87
C LEU A 64 15.57 22.29 -12.23
N GLY A 65 14.65 23.24 -12.29
CA GLY A 65 13.31 23.09 -11.73
C GLY A 65 12.53 21.95 -12.38
N ILE A 66 12.54 21.86 -13.71
CA ILE A 66 11.93 20.75 -14.44
C ILE A 66 12.61 19.42 -14.06
N TYR A 67 13.92 19.37 -14.03
CA TYR A 67 14.70 18.19 -13.67
C TYR A 67 14.35 17.66 -12.25
N PHE A 68 14.34 18.53 -11.27
CA PHE A 68 13.96 18.15 -9.89
C PHE A 68 12.49 17.72 -9.79
N SER A 69 11.57 18.39 -10.47
CA SER A 69 10.15 18.01 -10.50
C SER A 69 9.95 16.61 -11.07
N VAL A 70 10.63 16.26 -12.16
CA VAL A 70 10.57 14.91 -12.76
C VAL A 70 11.13 13.87 -11.80
N ILE A 71 12.24 14.16 -11.08
CA ILE A 71 12.79 13.24 -10.09
C ILE A 71 11.83 13.03 -8.92
N LEU A 72 11.20 14.09 -8.41
CA LEU A 72 10.24 14.00 -7.31
C LEU A 72 9.03 13.14 -7.71
N ILE A 73 8.46 13.34 -8.90
CA ILE A 73 7.33 12.56 -9.42
C ILE A 73 7.72 11.08 -9.58
N LYS A 74 8.85 10.80 -10.22
CA LYS A 74 9.34 9.40 -10.38
C LYS A 74 9.60 8.70 -9.05
N ASN A 75 10.10 9.42 -8.05
CA ASN A 75 10.42 8.85 -6.74
C ASN A 75 9.22 8.71 -5.81
N SER A 76 8.10 9.38 -6.09
CA SER A 76 6.89 9.31 -5.25
C SER A 76 6.02 8.08 -5.51
N GLY A 77 6.14 7.47 -6.69
CA GLY A 77 5.40 6.26 -7.06
C GLY A 77 5.97 5.02 -6.37
N ILE A 78 5.38 4.63 -5.24
CA ILE A 78 5.66 3.36 -4.57
C ILE A 78 4.49 2.43 -4.84
N GLU A 79 4.80 1.24 -5.35
CA GLU A 79 3.84 0.17 -5.55
C GLU A 79 4.28 -1.04 -4.72
N TYR A 80 3.33 -1.80 -4.22
CA TYR A 80 3.57 -3.06 -3.52
C TYR A 80 2.98 -4.18 -4.36
N GLU A 81 3.76 -5.21 -4.57
CA GLU A 81 3.37 -6.42 -5.28
C GLU A 81 3.24 -7.55 -4.27
N TYR A 82 2.04 -8.11 -4.18
CA TYR A 82 1.76 -9.27 -3.35
C TYR A 82 1.69 -10.48 -4.25
N THR A 83 2.54 -11.46 -4.01
CA THR A 83 2.55 -12.72 -4.73
C THR A 83 2.26 -13.84 -3.75
N CYS A 84 1.16 -14.56 -3.94
CA CYS A 84 0.81 -15.73 -3.15
C CYS A 84 0.96 -16.98 -4.02
N VAL A 85 1.79 -17.93 -3.58
CA VAL A 85 2.05 -19.19 -4.28
C VAL A 85 2.03 -20.33 -3.26
N ILE A 86 1.06 -21.24 -3.38
CA ILE A 86 0.96 -22.48 -2.57
C ILE A 86 1.19 -22.23 -1.07
N GLY A 87 0.55 -21.19 -0.51
CA GLY A 87 0.65 -20.85 0.92
C GLY A 87 1.91 -20.11 1.34
N GLU A 88 2.80 -19.74 0.42
CA GLU A 88 3.87 -18.78 0.67
C GLU A 88 3.46 -17.40 0.13
N MET A 89 3.60 -16.38 0.95
CA MET A 89 3.34 -15.00 0.57
C MET A 89 4.62 -14.20 0.49
N ARG A 90 4.80 -13.52 -0.63
CA ARG A 90 5.93 -12.63 -0.93
C ARG A 90 5.41 -11.23 -1.15
N ILE A 91 6.07 -10.27 -0.55
CA ILE A 91 5.73 -8.86 -0.71
C ILE A 91 6.95 -8.10 -1.17
N ASP A 92 6.86 -7.56 -2.37
CA ASP A 92 7.89 -6.75 -2.99
C ASP A 92 7.45 -5.29 -3.08
N LYS A 93 8.37 -4.37 -2.84
CA LYS A 93 8.20 -2.92 -3.04
C LYS A 93 8.82 -2.52 -4.34
N ILE A 94 8.02 -1.93 -5.21
CA ILE A 94 8.46 -1.38 -6.50
C ILE A 94 8.55 0.13 -6.35
N LYS A 95 9.72 0.70 -6.68
CA LYS A 95 9.93 2.15 -6.68
C LYS A 95 10.25 2.62 -8.10
N GLY A 96 9.48 3.60 -8.60
CA GLY A 96 9.70 4.20 -9.90
C GLY A 96 9.56 3.21 -11.07
N LYS A 97 8.71 2.18 -10.93
CA LYS A 97 8.41 1.12 -11.90
C LYS A 97 9.59 0.17 -12.26
N SER A 98 10.79 0.40 -11.72
CA SER A 98 11.97 -0.38 -12.12
C SER A 98 12.73 -1.03 -10.97
N LYS A 99 12.78 -0.41 -9.79
CA LYS A 99 13.55 -0.92 -8.65
C LYS A 99 12.65 -1.75 -7.74
N ARG A 100 12.84 -3.07 -7.75
CA ARG A 100 12.17 -4.02 -6.85
C ARG A 100 13.04 -4.26 -5.62
N LYS A 101 12.41 -4.20 -4.45
CA LYS A 101 13.04 -4.55 -3.17
C LYS A 101 12.08 -5.43 -2.39
N ARG A 102 12.52 -6.63 -2.01
CA ARG A 102 11.74 -7.53 -1.18
C ARG A 102 11.55 -6.96 0.21
N ILE A 103 10.29 -6.88 0.64
CA ILE A 103 9.89 -6.39 1.97
C ILE A 103 9.81 -7.57 2.93
N SER A 104 9.07 -8.63 2.57
CA SER A 104 8.84 -9.78 3.42
C SER A 104 8.56 -11.04 2.61
N VAL A 105 8.90 -12.19 3.20
CA VAL A 105 8.50 -13.52 2.74
C VAL A 105 8.09 -14.32 3.96
N PHE A 106 6.92 -14.92 3.93
CA PHE A 106 6.42 -15.74 5.04
C PHE A 106 5.48 -16.84 4.57
N ASP A 107 5.39 -17.91 5.36
CA ASP A 107 4.40 -18.96 5.17
C ASP A 107 3.07 -18.54 5.79
N VAL A 108 1.99 -18.68 5.04
CA VAL A 108 0.63 -18.39 5.54
C VAL A 108 0.26 -19.30 6.72
N LYS A 109 0.79 -20.52 6.76
CA LYS A 109 0.60 -21.46 7.88
C LYS A 109 1.25 -20.99 9.18
N ALA A 110 2.30 -20.18 9.08
CA ALA A 110 3.06 -19.63 10.20
C ALA A 110 2.62 -18.21 10.58
N ILE A 111 1.41 -17.82 10.20
CA ILE A 111 0.79 -16.58 10.65
C ILE A 111 0.31 -16.79 12.10
N ASP A 112 0.77 -15.92 13.02
CA ASP A 112 0.36 -15.93 14.42
C ASP A 112 -1.01 -15.29 14.61
N ASP A 113 -1.25 -14.14 13.94
CA ASP A 113 -2.55 -13.46 13.96
C ASP A 113 -2.80 -12.68 12.65
N ILE A 114 -4.07 -12.56 12.27
CA ILE A 114 -4.55 -11.79 11.12
C ILE A 114 -5.86 -11.09 11.47
N GLY A 115 -5.99 -9.85 11.01
CA GLY A 115 -7.23 -9.10 11.22
C GLY A 115 -7.25 -7.78 10.46
N LYS A 116 -8.40 -7.09 10.50
CA LYS A 116 -8.48 -5.70 10.07
C LYS A 116 -7.79 -4.80 11.07
N TYR A 117 -7.02 -3.84 10.57
CA TYR A 117 -6.32 -2.90 11.44
C TYR A 117 -7.29 -1.96 12.16
N ILE A 118 -8.27 -1.47 11.44
CA ILE A 118 -9.35 -0.64 12.01
C ILE A 118 -10.62 -1.48 12.07
N ASP A 119 -11.26 -1.53 13.22
CA ASP A 119 -12.55 -2.17 13.40
C ASP A 119 -13.62 -1.34 12.67
N PRO A 120 -14.33 -1.90 11.68
CA PRO A 120 -15.33 -1.16 10.93
C PRO A 120 -16.53 -0.70 11.78
N LYS A 121 -16.77 -1.33 12.93
CA LYS A 121 -17.90 -0.99 13.82
C LYS A 121 -17.54 0.11 14.82
N THR A 122 -16.34 0.07 15.40
CA THR A 122 -15.92 0.95 16.49
C THR A 122 -14.94 2.03 16.06
N GLY A 123 -14.31 1.89 14.89
CA GLY A 123 -13.22 2.75 14.43
C GLY A 123 -11.91 2.59 15.23
N ASN A 124 -11.88 1.67 16.19
CA ASN A 124 -10.71 1.45 17.03
C ASN A 124 -9.64 0.63 16.32
N LYS A 125 -8.38 0.85 16.69
CA LYS A 125 -7.25 0.07 16.20
C LYS A 125 -7.15 -1.25 16.94
N ASN A 126 -7.26 -2.36 16.21
CA ASN A 126 -7.28 -3.72 16.78
C ASN A 126 -5.91 -4.19 17.26
N ILE A 127 -4.82 -3.51 16.90
CA ILE A 127 -3.47 -3.89 17.35
C ILE A 127 -2.65 -2.65 17.69
N ASP A 128 -1.88 -2.76 18.77
CA ASP A 128 -0.95 -1.73 19.22
C ASP A 128 0.41 -1.90 18.54
N LYS A 129 0.81 -0.89 17.77
CA LYS A 129 2.10 -0.87 17.06
C LYS A 129 3.29 -0.78 18.01
N SER A 130 3.12 -0.17 19.18
CA SER A 130 4.23 0.08 20.12
C SER A 130 4.81 -1.20 20.74
N LYS A 131 4.05 -2.29 20.71
CA LYS A 131 4.45 -3.59 21.26
C LYS A 131 5.20 -4.49 20.28
N GLN A 132 5.47 -4.00 19.06
CA GLN A 132 6.08 -4.81 18.01
C GLN A 132 7.48 -4.33 17.68
N ASP A 133 8.44 -5.26 17.65
CA ASP A 133 9.86 -4.97 17.37
C ASP A 133 10.10 -4.54 15.93
N LEU A 134 9.34 -5.09 15.01
CA LEU A 134 9.47 -4.82 13.58
C LEU A 134 8.10 -4.52 12.95
N ILE A 135 8.00 -3.34 12.35
CA ILE A 135 6.78 -2.92 11.64
C ILE A 135 7.10 -2.81 10.15
N LEU A 136 6.36 -3.56 9.35
CA LEU A 136 6.45 -3.55 7.88
C LEU A 136 5.17 -2.97 7.30
N THR A 137 5.31 -2.00 6.40
CA THR A 137 4.18 -1.38 5.74
C THR A 137 4.21 -1.69 4.25
N ALA A 138 3.18 -2.34 3.79
CA ALA A 138 2.94 -2.63 2.38
C ALA A 138 1.53 -2.23 1.92
N ALA A 139 0.76 -1.54 2.75
CA ALA A 139 -0.59 -1.08 2.45
C ALA A 139 -0.61 0.18 1.56
N GLU A 140 -1.72 0.39 0.88
CA GLU A 140 -2.01 1.64 0.16
C GLU A 140 -2.02 2.83 1.13
N ASP A 141 -2.79 2.70 2.21
CA ASP A 141 -2.87 3.61 3.33
C ASP A 141 -3.14 2.78 4.59
N ILE A 142 -2.43 3.05 5.68
CA ILE A 142 -2.56 2.26 6.92
C ILE A 142 -3.91 2.54 7.60
N ASP A 143 -4.39 3.77 7.53
CA ASP A 143 -5.61 4.19 8.23
C ASP A 143 -6.88 3.97 7.38
N ARG A 144 -6.82 3.09 6.40
CA ARG A 144 -7.94 2.69 5.56
C ARG A 144 -8.68 1.49 6.15
N ALA A 145 -10.00 1.46 6.03
CA ALA A 145 -10.86 0.41 6.61
C ALA A 145 -10.60 -0.99 6.05
N ASP A 146 -10.06 -1.08 4.81
CA ASP A 146 -9.70 -2.33 4.15
C ASP A 146 -8.25 -2.76 4.37
N THR A 147 -7.53 -2.09 5.28
CA THR A 147 -6.17 -2.47 5.66
C THR A 147 -6.20 -3.59 6.69
N TYR A 148 -5.49 -4.65 6.36
CA TYR A 148 -5.27 -5.80 7.24
C TYR A 148 -3.91 -5.70 7.93
N TYR A 149 -3.83 -6.26 9.13
CA TYR A 149 -2.58 -6.56 9.78
C TYR A 149 -2.35 -8.06 9.85
N VAL A 150 -1.10 -8.45 9.85
CA VAL A 150 -0.65 -9.84 10.03
C VAL A 150 0.55 -9.83 10.96
N LEU A 151 0.51 -10.71 11.97
CA LEU A 151 1.69 -11.05 12.76
C LEU A 151 2.36 -12.26 12.12
N ILE A 152 3.62 -12.10 11.73
CA ILE A 152 4.37 -13.09 10.97
C ILE A 152 5.77 -13.27 11.54
N HIS A 153 6.36 -14.44 11.26
CA HIS A 153 7.80 -14.61 11.31
C HIS A 153 8.40 -14.30 9.93
N ASP A 154 9.08 -13.15 9.80
CA ASP A 154 9.67 -12.72 8.53
C ASP A 154 10.93 -13.54 8.21
N LYS A 155 10.90 -14.32 7.12
CA LYS A 155 12.00 -15.20 6.70
C LYS A 155 13.26 -14.43 6.29
N ILE A 156 13.12 -13.16 5.88
CA ILE A 156 14.26 -12.35 5.43
C ILE A 156 15.06 -11.87 6.64
N ARG A 157 14.38 -11.41 7.70
CA ARG A 157 15.03 -10.80 8.88
C ARG A 157 15.10 -11.74 10.07
N GLN A 158 14.47 -12.93 9.98
CA GLN A 158 14.40 -13.92 11.05
C GLN A 158 13.85 -13.32 12.36
N LYS A 159 12.80 -12.48 12.25
CA LYS A 159 12.17 -11.78 13.37
C LYS A 159 10.66 -11.79 13.24
N HIS A 160 9.98 -11.72 14.40
CA HIS A 160 8.55 -11.45 14.41
C HIS A 160 8.29 -10.03 13.92
N ALA A 161 7.32 -9.89 13.03
CA ALA A 161 6.99 -8.63 12.40
C ALA A 161 5.48 -8.41 12.32
N LEU A 162 5.06 -7.18 12.55
CA LEU A 162 3.73 -6.71 12.24
C LEU A 162 3.74 -6.13 10.82
N LEU A 163 3.01 -6.77 9.93
CA LEU A 163 2.88 -6.36 8.54
C LEU A 163 1.48 -5.78 8.27
N PHE A 164 1.44 -4.59 7.68
CA PHE A 164 0.22 -3.98 7.15
C PHE A 164 0.15 -4.14 5.65
N PHE A 165 -1.00 -4.62 5.13
CA PHE A 165 -1.22 -4.82 3.71
C PHE A 165 -2.70 -4.62 3.35
N THR A 166 -3.00 -4.38 2.07
CA THR A 166 -4.37 -4.15 1.57
C THR A 166 -4.67 -5.22 0.51
N PRO A 167 -5.04 -6.45 0.94
CA PRO A 167 -5.34 -7.53 0.01
C PRO A 167 -6.70 -7.35 -0.65
N ASN A 168 -6.82 -7.77 -1.91
CA ASN A 168 -8.11 -7.93 -2.57
C ASN A 168 -8.75 -9.29 -2.20
N GLU A 169 -9.99 -9.49 -2.60
CA GLU A 169 -10.73 -10.74 -2.31
C GLU A 169 -10.02 -11.98 -2.85
N ARG A 170 -9.40 -11.88 -4.05
CA ARG A 170 -8.64 -12.98 -4.63
C ARG A 170 -7.42 -13.36 -3.78
N THR A 171 -6.66 -12.38 -3.32
CA THR A 171 -5.51 -12.61 -2.42
C THR A 171 -5.97 -13.21 -1.09
N LEU A 172 -7.08 -12.73 -0.53
CA LEU A 172 -7.67 -13.27 0.69
C LEU A 172 -8.14 -14.72 0.52
N SER A 173 -8.80 -15.04 -0.60
CA SER A 173 -9.26 -16.41 -0.90
C SER A 173 -8.10 -17.39 -1.04
N MET A 174 -6.94 -16.92 -1.54
CA MET A 174 -5.72 -17.72 -1.65
C MET A 174 -5.03 -17.97 -0.31
N ILE A 175 -5.12 -17.03 0.61
CA ILE A 175 -4.55 -17.14 1.96
C ILE A 175 -5.41 -18.07 2.83
N GLN A 176 -6.72 -17.95 2.75
CA GLN A 176 -7.69 -18.62 3.62
C GLN A 176 -7.49 -20.13 3.77
N PRO A 177 -7.23 -20.95 2.72
CA PRO A 177 -7.06 -22.40 2.84
C PRO A 177 -5.87 -22.80 3.72
N TYR A 178 -4.84 -21.97 3.77
CA TYR A 178 -3.58 -22.25 4.46
C TYR A 178 -3.54 -21.72 5.92
N LEU A 179 -4.50 -20.91 6.34
CA LEU A 179 -4.60 -20.43 7.72
C LEU A 179 -4.87 -21.58 8.70
N SER A 180 -4.44 -21.44 9.95
CA SER A 180 -4.81 -22.34 11.02
C SER A 180 -6.33 -22.37 11.25
N ILE A 181 -6.85 -23.42 11.87
CA ILE A 181 -8.30 -23.58 12.07
C ILE A 181 -8.88 -22.41 12.89
N GLU A 182 -8.14 -21.92 13.88
CA GLU A 182 -8.57 -20.79 14.72
C GLU A 182 -8.62 -19.49 13.91
N LEU A 183 -7.58 -19.22 13.13
CA LEU A 183 -7.52 -18.04 12.26
C LEU A 183 -8.55 -18.09 11.14
N LYS A 184 -8.85 -19.28 10.59
CA LYS A 184 -9.96 -19.45 9.64
C LYS A 184 -11.31 -19.04 10.23
N LYS A 185 -11.61 -19.49 11.47
CA LYS A 185 -12.85 -19.10 12.16
C LYS A 185 -12.92 -17.58 12.39
N LYS A 186 -11.82 -16.99 12.85
CA LYS A 186 -11.71 -15.53 13.04
C LYS A 186 -11.91 -14.78 11.72
N PHE A 187 -11.28 -15.25 10.66
CA PHE A 187 -11.36 -14.65 9.32
C PHE A 187 -12.77 -14.72 8.73
N LEU A 188 -13.44 -15.87 8.84
CA LEU A 188 -14.84 -16.04 8.38
C LEU A 188 -15.81 -15.15 9.15
N LYS A 189 -15.61 -15.00 10.46
CA LYS A 189 -16.41 -14.09 11.28
C LYS A 189 -16.24 -12.64 10.82
N MET A 190 -15.00 -12.20 10.59
CA MET A 190 -14.74 -10.83 10.07
C MET A 190 -15.42 -10.59 8.72
N LYS A 191 -15.34 -11.57 7.81
CA LYS A 191 -15.99 -11.46 6.49
C LYS A 191 -17.50 -11.35 6.60
N HIS A 192 -18.12 -12.14 7.46
CA HIS A 192 -19.56 -12.07 7.73
C HIS A 192 -19.97 -10.73 8.34
N ASP A 193 -19.19 -10.20 9.28
CA ASP A 193 -19.43 -8.88 9.88
C ASP A 193 -19.35 -7.75 8.84
N ASP A 194 -18.43 -7.85 7.87
CA ASP A 194 -18.32 -6.91 6.76
C ASP A 194 -19.52 -6.94 5.81
N GLU A 195 -20.02 -8.13 5.50
CA GLU A 195 -21.19 -8.33 4.65
C GLU A 195 -22.44 -7.72 5.29
N ILE A 196 -22.61 -7.90 6.60
CA ILE A 196 -23.72 -7.29 7.36
C ILE A 196 -23.59 -5.76 7.36
N ALA A 197 -22.40 -5.22 7.63
CA ALA A 197 -22.18 -3.78 7.63
C ALA A 197 -22.46 -3.15 6.26
N ALA A 198 -22.06 -3.80 5.17
CA ALA A 198 -22.31 -3.36 3.81
C ALA A 198 -23.81 -3.39 3.43
N GLN A 199 -24.59 -4.34 3.95
CA GLN A 199 -26.03 -4.42 3.75
C GLN A 199 -26.79 -3.33 4.52
N THR A 200 -26.38 -3.04 5.75
CA THR A 200 -26.97 -2.00 6.59
C THR A 200 -26.80 -0.62 5.97
N THR A 201 -25.61 -0.31 5.47
CA THR A 201 -25.33 0.98 4.80
C THR A 201 -26.15 1.16 3.51
N LYS A 202 -26.44 0.07 2.78
CA LYS A 202 -27.30 0.12 1.58
C LYS A 202 -28.78 0.32 1.91
N SER A 203 -29.25 -0.13 3.07
CA SER A 203 -30.64 0.05 3.51
C SER A 203 -30.93 1.45 4.02
N GLU A 204 -29.93 2.14 4.59
CA GLU A 204 -30.04 3.51 5.08
C GLU A 204 -29.92 4.58 3.97
N SER A 205 -29.39 4.22 2.81
CA SER A 205 -29.23 5.13 1.66
C SER A 205 -30.41 5.12 0.68
N LYS A 206 -31.50 4.41 0.99
CA LYS A 206 -32.74 4.35 0.23
C LYS A 206 -33.86 5.04 0.96
#